data_0200e2ef7b8bdf33e4c3a651c1478175
#
_entry.id   0200e2ef7b8bdf33e4c3a651c1478175
#
_cell.length_a   1.000
_cell.length_b   1.000
_cell.length_c   1.000
_cell.angle_alpha   90.00
_cell.angle_beta   90.00
_cell.angle_gamma   90.00
#
_symmetry.space_group_name_H-M   'P 1'
#
loop_
_entity.id
_entity.type
_entity.pdbx_description
1 polymer ?
#
loop_
_entity_poly.entity_id
_entity_poly.type
_entity_poly.pdbx_seq_one_letter_code
_entity_poly.pdbx_strand_id
1 'polypeptide(L)'
;MHLMVYAPYGRAGIYLLRDYCRRLGIGTTAPEIRELAASLQALPPDHPLQPLLRNAPDFRDEAGLADALLHPQDRAYSVPQFLDFLGAAGLRFGRWVRQAAYLPQCGALASSPHQPLLMRLPMEQRYAAVELFRGTMVRHSAVVYWSDAPDHHTLCFDGDAWPGFVPIRLPDTILVHERLPPGAAAVVINKSHTYTDIYLPLAAPQKKLFEAIDGRHTIAEIAPQVAQRQPARVLFEGLWRYDQVVFDTSPQQGRSR
;
A
#
# COMPACT_ATOMS: atom_id res chain seq x y z
N MET A 1 14.05 -6.70 5.53
CA MET A 1 13.28 -6.45 6.77
C MET A 1 11.98 -5.73 6.43
N HIS A 2 10.89 -5.97 7.18
CA HIS A 2 9.65 -5.18 7.08
C HIS A 2 9.70 -4.09 8.16
N LEU A 3 9.44 -2.85 7.78
CA LEU A 3 9.38 -1.71 8.67
C LEU A 3 8.05 -0.96 8.48
N MET A 4 7.42 -0.58 9.60
CA MET A 4 6.19 0.22 9.60
C MET A 4 6.37 1.45 10.50
N VAL A 5 5.93 2.60 10.01
CA VAL A 5 5.82 3.84 10.77
C VAL A 5 4.45 4.49 10.53
N TYR A 6 3.98 5.28 11.47
CA TYR A 6 2.76 6.08 11.26
C TYR A 6 3.01 7.23 10.28
N ALA A 7 1.97 7.58 9.52
CA ALA A 7 1.98 8.68 8.56
C ALA A 7 1.20 9.90 9.10
N PRO A 8 1.68 11.14 8.87
CA PRO A 8 1.11 12.32 9.52
C PRO A 8 -0.26 12.71 8.98
N TYR A 9 -0.46 12.63 7.67
CA TYR A 9 -1.64 13.22 7.03
C TYR A 9 -2.91 12.44 7.30
N GLY A 10 -2.88 11.11 7.19
CA GLY A 10 -4.02 10.26 7.53
C GLY A 10 -4.31 10.16 9.02
N ARG A 11 -3.37 10.53 9.87
CA ARG A 11 -3.51 10.61 11.33
C ARG A 11 -3.57 12.05 11.85
N ALA A 12 -3.77 13.04 11.00
CA ALA A 12 -3.77 14.45 11.40
C ALA A 12 -4.72 14.75 12.59
N GLY A 13 -5.90 14.16 12.58
CA GLY A 13 -6.86 14.29 13.70
C GLY A 13 -6.33 13.73 15.03
N ILE A 14 -5.56 12.63 14.98
CA ILE A 14 -4.91 12.05 16.17
C ILE A 14 -3.86 13.03 16.71
N TYR A 15 -3.02 13.58 15.84
CA TYR A 15 -1.97 14.51 16.26
C TYR A 15 -2.55 15.85 16.78
N LEU A 16 -3.66 16.32 16.22
CA LEU A 16 -4.39 17.47 16.78
C LEU A 16 -4.90 17.17 18.21
N LEU A 17 -5.49 16.01 18.44
CA LEU A 17 -5.97 15.61 19.77
C LEU A 17 -4.82 15.37 20.76
N ARG A 18 -3.70 14.82 20.31
CA ARG A 18 -2.49 14.70 21.13
C ARG A 18 -1.95 16.06 21.57
N ASP A 19 -1.91 17.04 20.68
CA ASP A 19 -1.49 18.40 21.01
C ASP A 19 -2.46 19.05 22.00
N TYR A 20 -3.74 18.81 21.85
CA TYR A 20 -4.75 19.23 22.81
C TYR A 20 -4.50 18.60 24.19
N CYS A 21 -4.34 17.28 24.29
CA CYS A 21 -4.07 16.59 25.56
C CYS A 21 -2.78 17.11 26.22
N ARG A 22 -1.73 17.30 25.45
CA ARG A 22 -0.44 17.83 25.93
C ARG A 22 -0.57 19.25 26.49
N ARG A 23 -1.33 20.12 25.82
CA ARG A 23 -1.56 21.50 26.28
C ARG A 23 -2.34 21.57 27.61
N LEU A 24 -3.20 20.62 27.84
CA LEU A 24 -3.97 20.51 29.08
C LEU A 24 -3.26 19.72 30.18
N GLY A 25 -2.12 19.10 29.88
CA GLY A 25 -1.40 18.25 30.82
C GLY A 25 -2.16 16.98 31.19
N ILE A 26 -3.01 16.46 30.29
CA ILE A 26 -3.77 15.23 30.54
C ILE A 26 -2.79 14.05 30.65
N GLY A 27 -2.83 13.37 31.78
CA GLY A 27 -1.99 12.22 32.09
C GLY A 27 -2.64 10.89 31.73
N THR A 28 -2.01 9.79 32.19
CA THR A 28 -2.41 8.41 31.87
C THR A 28 -3.16 7.72 33.02
N THR A 29 -3.65 8.45 34.00
CA THR A 29 -4.46 7.85 35.07
C THR A 29 -5.85 7.49 34.56
N ALA A 30 -6.45 6.43 35.11
CA ALA A 30 -7.78 5.99 34.68
C ALA A 30 -8.88 7.08 34.76
N PRO A 31 -8.92 7.96 35.78
CA PRO A 31 -9.85 9.08 35.78
C PRO A 31 -9.64 10.05 34.61
N GLU A 32 -8.39 10.46 34.34
CA GLU A 32 -8.06 11.40 33.25
C GLU A 32 -8.42 10.82 31.89
N ILE A 33 -8.18 9.53 31.65
CA ILE A 33 -8.53 8.84 30.41
C ILE A 33 -10.07 8.82 30.24
N ARG A 34 -10.85 8.55 31.30
CA ARG A 34 -12.32 8.58 31.25
C ARG A 34 -12.86 9.98 30.99
N GLU A 35 -12.30 11.01 31.61
CA GLU A 35 -12.67 12.40 31.36
C GLU A 35 -12.38 12.81 29.91
N LEU A 36 -11.23 12.39 29.37
CA LEU A 36 -10.89 12.59 27.96
C LEU A 36 -11.90 11.89 27.04
N ALA A 37 -12.21 10.62 27.30
CA ALA A 37 -13.20 9.86 26.52
C ALA A 37 -14.58 10.54 26.54
N ALA A 38 -15.03 10.99 27.71
CA ALA A 38 -16.29 11.71 27.85
C ALA A 38 -16.28 13.05 27.09
N SER A 39 -15.17 13.78 27.11
CA SER A 39 -15.00 15.02 26.37
C SER A 39 -15.06 14.81 24.85
N LEU A 40 -14.46 13.72 24.33
CA LEU A 40 -14.52 13.37 22.91
C LEU A 40 -15.93 12.92 22.50
N GLN A 41 -16.65 12.21 23.36
CA GLN A 41 -18.04 11.79 23.12
C GLN A 41 -19.00 12.98 23.10
N ALA A 42 -18.71 14.09 23.80
CA ALA A 42 -19.51 15.29 23.81
C ALA A 42 -19.39 16.13 22.51
N LEU A 43 -18.49 15.78 21.58
CA LEU A 43 -18.40 16.50 20.31
C LEU A 43 -19.68 16.33 19.48
N PRO A 44 -20.15 17.41 18.80
CA PRO A 44 -21.36 17.35 17.96
C PRO A 44 -21.23 16.27 16.86
N PRO A 45 -22.38 15.68 16.44
CA PRO A 45 -22.35 14.60 15.41
C PRO A 45 -21.76 15.00 14.06
N ASP A 46 -21.79 16.27 13.72
CA ASP A 46 -21.24 16.87 12.50
C ASP A 46 -19.81 17.41 12.68
N HIS A 47 -19.20 17.21 13.84
CA HIS A 47 -17.83 17.64 14.08
C HIS A 47 -16.85 16.93 13.13
N PRO A 48 -15.86 17.64 12.51
CA PRO A 48 -14.94 17.06 11.54
C PRO A 48 -14.12 15.84 12.03
N LEU A 49 -13.93 15.69 13.35
CA LEU A 49 -13.24 14.54 13.93
C LEU A 49 -14.16 13.32 14.14
N GLN A 50 -15.46 13.43 13.98
CA GLN A 50 -16.40 12.31 14.19
C GLN A 50 -16.09 11.07 13.34
N PRO A 51 -15.73 11.19 12.05
CA PRO A 51 -15.31 10.01 11.26
C PRO A 51 -14.11 9.29 11.85
N LEU A 52 -13.13 10.03 12.38
CA LEU A 52 -11.97 9.45 13.07
C LEU A 52 -12.39 8.70 14.32
N LEU A 53 -13.17 9.35 15.21
CA LEU A 53 -13.60 8.79 16.48
C LEU A 53 -14.44 7.52 16.33
N ARG A 54 -15.26 7.43 15.27
CA ARG A 54 -16.11 6.26 15.00
C ARG A 54 -15.37 5.11 14.33
N ASN A 55 -14.40 5.38 13.48
CA ASN A 55 -13.81 4.40 12.58
C ASN A 55 -12.43 3.92 13.02
N ALA A 56 -11.67 4.71 13.79
CA ALA A 56 -10.36 4.29 14.25
C ALA A 56 -10.48 3.28 15.41
N PRO A 57 -9.82 2.12 15.32
CA PRO A 57 -9.83 1.11 16.38
C PRO A 57 -9.35 1.65 17.73
N ASP A 58 -8.42 2.60 17.70
CA ASP A 58 -7.79 3.20 18.87
C ASP A 58 -8.80 3.86 19.84
N PHE A 59 -9.99 4.26 19.36
CA PHE A 59 -11.01 4.90 20.17
C PHE A 59 -12.10 3.95 20.71
N ARG A 60 -11.89 2.63 20.60
CA ARG A 60 -12.86 1.61 21.06
C ARG A 60 -12.82 1.36 22.55
N ASP A 61 -11.65 1.56 23.16
CA ASP A 61 -11.42 1.33 24.58
C ASP A 61 -10.43 2.34 25.17
N GLU A 62 -10.34 2.38 26.52
CA GLU A 62 -9.48 3.31 27.24
C GLU A 62 -7.98 3.07 26.96
N ALA A 63 -7.56 1.83 26.74
CA ALA A 63 -6.16 1.50 26.49
C ALA A 63 -5.71 1.98 25.10
N GLY A 64 -6.53 1.75 24.07
CA GLY A 64 -6.29 2.25 22.73
C GLY A 64 -6.28 3.78 22.67
N LEU A 65 -7.24 4.42 23.40
CA LEU A 65 -7.29 5.87 23.51
C LEU A 65 -6.00 6.44 24.15
N ALA A 66 -5.55 5.84 25.24
CA ALA A 66 -4.32 6.26 25.93
C ALA A 66 -3.09 6.06 25.03
N ASP A 67 -2.98 4.92 24.36
CA ASP A 67 -1.88 4.65 23.41
C ASP A 67 -1.87 5.67 22.28
N ALA A 68 -3.01 5.92 21.63
CA ALA A 68 -3.10 6.83 20.50
C ALA A 68 -2.84 8.30 20.86
N LEU A 69 -3.34 8.77 22.01
CA LEU A 69 -3.33 10.20 22.34
C LEU A 69 -2.30 10.59 23.40
N LEU A 70 -1.89 9.69 24.29
CA LEU A 70 -1.04 10.02 25.43
C LEU A 70 0.34 9.37 25.39
N HIS A 71 0.64 8.52 24.39
CA HIS A 71 1.94 7.90 24.28
C HIS A 71 3.04 8.95 24.02
N PRO A 72 4.07 9.08 24.89
CA PRO A 72 5.00 10.21 24.84
C PRO A 72 5.93 10.19 23.60
N GLN A 73 6.21 9.02 23.06
CA GLN A 73 7.22 8.82 21.97
C GLN A 73 6.62 8.52 20.60
N ASP A 74 5.30 8.62 20.42
CA ASP A 74 4.71 8.42 19.10
C ASP A 74 5.15 9.55 18.14
N ARG A 75 5.68 9.15 16.99
CA ARG A 75 6.16 10.04 15.94
C ARG A 75 5.68 9.54 14.58
N ALA A 76 5.04 10.43 13.82
CA ALA A 76 4.73 10.17 12.42
C ALA A 76 5.89 10.59 11.51
N TYR A 77 5.96 9.93 10.37
CA TYR A 77 6.91 10.22 9.31
C TYR A 77 6.16 10.41 7.99
N SER A 78 6.40 11.53 7.30
CA SER A 78 6.04 11.63 5.89
C SER A 78 6.96 10.75 5.05
N VAL A 79 6.62 10.53 3.77
CA VAL A 79 7.49 9.74 2.88
C VAL A 79 8.93 10.26 2.86
N PRO A 80 9.22 11.57 2.68
CA PRO A 80 10.61 12.06 2.74
C PRO A 80 11.28 11.75 4.08
N GLN A 81 10.60 12.05 5.20
CA GLN A 81 11.14 11.81 6.53
C GLN A 81 11.41 10.32 6.80
N PHE A 82 10.57 9.43 6.25
CA PHE A 82 10.78 7.98 6.36
C PHE A 82 12.02 7.54 5.57
N LEU A 83 12.21 8.06 4.36
CA LEU A 83 13.39 7.75 3.55
C LEU A 83 14.69 8.29 4.17
N ASP A 84 14.65 9.51 4.70
CA ASP A 84 15.77 10.09 5.49
C ASP A 84 16.11 9.23 6.70
N PHE A 85 15.07 8.77 7.43
CA PHE A 85 15.24 7.88 8.57
C PHE A 85 15.91 6.56 8.18
N LEU A 86 15.53 5.96 7.04
CA LEU A 86 16.18 4.75 6.53
C LEU A 86 17.66 5.00 6.24
N GLY A 87 17.98 6.08 5.53
CA GLY A 87 19.35 6.46 5.20
C GLY A 87 20.22 6.66 6.44
N ALA A 88 19.69 7.37 7.45
CA ALA A 88 20.38 7.57 8.73
C ALA A 88 20.62 6.27 9.52
N ALA A 89 19.80 5.25 9.30
CA ALA A 89 19.93 3.93 9.91
C ALA A 89 20.78 2.94 9.09
N GLY A 90 21.43 3.38 7.99
CA GLY A 90 22.19 2.50 7.09
C GLY A 90 21.31 1.51 6.33
N LEU A 91 20.05 1.86 6.11
CA LEU A 91 19.08 1.08 5.37
C LEU A 91 18.74 1.75 4.04
N ARG A 92 18.36 0.95 3.06
CA ARG A 92 17.80 1.44 1.81
C ARG A 92 16.37 0.95 1.61
N PHE A 93 15.58 1.79 0.99
CA PHE A 93 14.23 1.47 0.58
C PHE A 93 14.25 0.39 -0.52
N GLY A 94 13.45 -0.64 -0.37
CA GLY A 94 13.23 -1.65 -1.40
C GLY A 94 11.91 -1.41 -2.12
N ARG A 95 10.79 -1.59 -1.41
CA ARG A 95 9.45 -1.32 -1.96
C ARG A 95 8.44 -1.10 -0.85
N TRP A 96 7.34 -0.45 -1.17
CA TRP A 96 6.17 -0.42 -0.29
C TRP A 96 5.52 -1.82 -0.24
N VAL A 97 5.05 -2.22 0.94
CA VAL A 97 4.32 -3.50 1.10
C VAL A 97 3.01 -3.46 0.31
N ARG A 98 2.36 -2.29 0.28
CA ARG A 98 1.21 -1.99 -0.58
C ARG A 98 1.58 -0.84 -1.50
N GLN A 99 2.23 -1.18 -2.60
CA GLN A 99 2.83 -0.17 -3.48
C GLN A 99 1.80 0.56 -4.34
N ALA A 100 0.67 -0.08 -4.68
CA ALA A 100 -0.35 0.51 -5.54
C ALA A 100 -0.82 1.89 -5.05
N ALA A 101 -0.90 2.08 -3.73
CA ALA A 101 -1.29 3.35 -3.12
C ALA A 101 -0.29 4.50 -3.39
N TYR A 102 0.98 4.18 -3.69
CA TYR A 102 2.05 5.15 -3.95
C TYR A 102 2.38 5.33 -5.43
N LEU A 103 1.79 4.52 -6.31
CA LEU A 103 2.10 4.54 -7.73
C LEU A 103 1.12 5.41 -8.52
N PRO A 104 1.61 6.43 -9.28
CA PRO A 104 0.74 7.25 -10.14
C PRO A 104 0.06 6.47 -11.26
N GLN A 105 0.52 5.25 -11.54
CA GLN A 105 -0.08 4.36 -12.55
C GLN A 105 -1.27 3.56 -12.00
N CYS A 106 -1.60 3.72 -10.71
CA CYS A 106 -2.66 2.95 -10.06
C CYS A 106 -3.81 3.84 -9.59
N GLY A 107 -5.03 3.31 -9.72
CA GLY A 107 -6.24 3.98 -9.29
C GLY A 107 -6.56 5.25 -10.07
N ALA A 108 -7.24 6.21 -9.44
CA ALA A 108 -7.69 7.46 -10.06
C ALA A 108 -6.53 8.30 -10.61
N LEU A 109 -5.34 8.21 -10.03
CA LEU A 109 -4.16 8.92 -10.52
C LEU A 109 -3.74 8.48 -11.92
N ALA A 110 -3.97 7.21 -12.31
CA ALA A 110 -3.58 6.69 -13.62
C ALA A 110 -4.24 7.42 -14.79
N SER A 111 -5.43 7.96 -14.58
CA SER A 111 -6.19 8.76 -15.57
C SER A 111 -6.17 10.26 -15.27
N SER A 112 -5.43 10.70 -14.25
CA SER A 112 -5.33 12.11 -13.89
C SER A 112 -4.48 12.89 -14.91
N PRO A 113 -4.83 14.15 -15.22
CA PRO A 113 -3.97 15.06 -16.00
C PRO A 113 -2.59 15.27 -15.37
N HIS A 114 -2.44 15.05 -14.06
CA HIS A 114 -1.17 15.17 -13.34
C HIS A 114 -0.26 13.94 -13.46
N GLN A 115 -0.77 12.79 -13.90
CA GLN A 115 0.02 11.55 -14.01
C GLN A 115 1.34 11.73 -14.78
N PRO A 116 1.39 12.39 -15.96
CA PRO A 116 2.65 12.61 -16.68
C PRO A 116 3.64 13.51 -15.92
N LEU A 117 3.15 14.46 -15.12
CA LEU A 117 3.99 15.32 -14.29
C LEU A 117 4.61 14.50 -13.15
N LEU A 118 3.80 13.70 -12.46
CA LEU A 118 4.26 12.81 -11.41
C LEU A 118 5.33 11.82 -11.91
N MET A 119 5.16 11.28 -13.13
CA MET A 119 6.12 10.34 -13.71
C MET A 119 7.49 10.94 -14.03
N ARG A 120 7.58 12.27 -14.17
CA ARG A 120 8.85 12.99 -14.40
C ARG A 120 9.63 13.26 -13.09
N LEU A 121 8.98 13.14 -11.94
CA LEU A 121 9.63 13.35 -10.66
C LEU A 121 10.57 12.19 -10.32
N PRO A 122 11.69 12.45 -9.63
CA PRO A 122 12.45 11.39 -8.96
C PRO A 122 11.54 10.55 -8.07
N MET A 123 11.90 9.27 -7.88
CA MET A 123 11.06 8.30 -7.17
C MET A 123 10.57 8.79 -5.80
N GLU A 124 11.46 9.35 -5.00
CA GLU A 124 11.15 9.85 -3.66
C GLU A 124 10.15 11.01 -3.69
N GLN A 125 10.38 12.00 -4.56
CA GLN A 125 9.48 13.13 -4.74
C GLN A 125 8.12 12.70 -5.30
N ARG A 126 8.11 11.68 -6.16
CA ARG A 126 6.88 11.08 -6.70
C ARG A 126 6.04 10.46 -5.60
N TYR A 127 6.66 9.65 -4.73
CA TYR A 127 5.95 9.04 -3.61
C TYR A 127 5.44 10.09 -2.62
N ALA A 128 6.24 11.12 -2.34
CA ALA A 128 5.83 12.24 -1.49
C ALA A 128 4.63 12.99 -2.07
N ALA A 129 4.64 13.27 -3.38
CA ALA A 129 3.52 13.94 -4.05
C ALA A 129 2.24 13.08 -4.05
N VAL A 130 2.38 11.76 -4.23
CA VAL A 130 1.24 10.83 -4.15
C VAL A 130 0.71 10.72 -2.73
N GLU A 131 1.57 10.69 -1.72
CA GLU A 131 1.15 10.75 -0.30
C GLU A 131 0.27 11.99 -0.03
N LEU A 132 0.72 13.16 -0.48
CA LEU A 132 -0.05 14.41 -0.33
C LEU A 132 -1.38 14.37 -1.07
N PHE A 133 -1.39 13.85 -2.30
CA PHE A 133 -2.63 13.71 -3.08
C PHE A 133 -3.62 12.76 -2.42
N ARG A 134 -3.16 11.65 -1.88
CA ARG A 134 -4.00 10.68 -1.14
C ARG A 134 -4.52 11.26 0.18
N GLY A 135 -3.69 12.01 0.92
CA GLY A 135 -4.03 12.73 2.14
C GLY A 135 -4.48 11.87 3.33
N THR A 136 -4.76 10.60 3.13
CA THR A 136 -5.41 9.71 4.11
C THR A 136 -4.58 8.47 4.47
N MET A 137 -3.33 8.42 4.07
CA MET A 137 -2.41 7.36 4.49
C MET A 137 -2.16 7.45 5.99
N VAL A 138 -2.50 6.39 6.74
CA VAL A 138 -2.34 6.34 8.21
C VAL A 138 -1.00 5.74 8.63
N ARG A 139 -0.34 5.00 7.74
CA ARG A 139 0.96 4.35 7.98
C ARG A 139 1.71 4.12 6.68
N HIS A 140 3.03 4.11 6.79
CA HIS A 140 3.95 3.65 5.76
C HIS A 140 4.50 2.29 6.15
N SER A 141 4.40 1.32 5.24
CA SER A 141 4.95 -0.02 5.43
C SER A 141 5.82 -0.38 4.24
N ALA A 142 7.09 -0.68 4.49
CA ALA A 142 8.05 -0.96 3.43
C ALA A 142 8.88 -2.21 3.72
N VAL A 143 9.33 -2.85 2.64
CA VAL A 143 10.45 -3.80 2.67
C VAL A 143 11.71 -2.98 2.50
N VAL A 144 12.65 -3.15 3.41
CA VAL A 144 13.91 -2.41 3.44
C VAL A 144 15.08 -3.39 3.55
N TYR A 145 16.22 -2.97 3.06
CA TYR A 145 17.46 -3.76 3.02
C TYR A 145 18.60 -2.98 3.66
N TRP A 146 19.66 -3.66 4.06
CA TRP A 146 20.91 -3.00 4.38
C TRP A 146 21.43 -2.25 3.16
N SER A 147 22.05 -1.10 3.36
CA SER A 147 22.56 -0.27 2.25
C SER A 147 23.62 -0.98 1.39
N ASP A 148 24.37 -1.90 2.00
CA ASP A 148 25.41 -2.73 1.37
C ASP A 148 24.86 -4.06 0.82
N ALA A 149 23.58 -4.37 1.01
CA ALA A 149 22.99 -5.60 0.50
C ALA A 149 22.98 -5.63 -1.05
N PRO A 150 23.24 -6.77 -1.68
CA PRO A 150 23.21 -6.91 -3.13
C PRO A 150 21.84 -6.54 -3.71
N ASP A 151 21.84 -6.00 -4.93
CA ASP A 151 20.62 -5.47 -5.60
C ASP A 151 19.76 -6.57 -6.26
N HIS A 152 19.75 -7.79 -5.68
CA HIS A 152 19.06 -8.96 -6.25
C HIS A 152 17.54 -8.97 -6.02
N HIS A 153 16.98 -7.95 -5.33
CA HIS A 153 15.61 -7.98 -4.86
C HIS A 153 14.67 -7.06 -5.65
N THR A 154 15.18 -6.36 -6.67
CA THR A 154 14.35 -5.49 -7.50
C THR A 154 13.75 -6.31 -8.63
N LEU A 155 12.43 -6.48 -8.59
CA LEU A 155 11.71 -7.11 -9.69
C LEU A 155 11.74 -6.19 -10.92
N CYS A 156 12.23 -6.71 -12.03
CA CYS A 156 12.32 -5.99 -13.30
C CYS A 156 11.66 -6.81 -14.42
N PHE A 157 10.77 -6.17 -15.15
CA PHE A 157 10.13 -6.74 -16.34
C PHE A 157 10.86 -6.35 -17.64
N ASP A 158 11.93 -5.56 -17.54
CA ASP A 158 12.78 -5.24 -18.68
C ASP A 158 13.77 -6.39 -18.94
N GLY A 159 14.07 -6.64 -20.22
CA GLY A 159 14.93 -7.76 -20.61
C GLY A 159 14.18 -9.08 -20.74
N ASP A 160 14.94 -10.21 -20.69
CA ASP A 160 14.45 -11.54 -21.07
C ASP A 160 14.15 -12.48 -19.90
N ALA A 161 14.30 -12.03 -18.65
CA ALA A 161 14.15 -12.89 -17.48
C ALA A 161 12.69 -13.09 -17.04
N TRP A 162 11.82 -12.10 -17.24
CA TRP A 162 10.46 -12.09 -16.72
C TRP A 162 9.56 -13.26 -17.18
N PRO A 163 9.73 -13.89 -18.38
CA PRO A 163 8.94 -15.06 -18.75
C PRO A 163 9.16 -16.26 -17.83
N GLY A 164 10.35 -16.34 -17.19
CA GLY A 164 10.68 -17.37 -16.22
C GLY A 164 10.12 -17.13 -14.81
N PHE A 165 9.52 -15.99 -14.53
CA PHE A 165 8.96 -15.71 -13.21
C PHE A 165 7.71 -16.55 -12.98
N VAL A 166 7.54 -17.06 -11.75
CA VAL A 166 6.34 -17.78 -11.32
C VAL A 166 5.42 -16.82 -10.55
N PRO A 167 4.27 -16.44 -11.11
CA PRO A 167 3.33 -15.56 -10.41
C PRO A 167 2.58 -16.31 -9.30
N ILE A 168 2.50 -15.71 -8.13
CA ILE A 168 1.80 -16.22 -6.95
C ILE A 168 0.76 -15.19 -6.53
N ARG A 169 -0.52 -15.55 -6.50
CA ARG A 169 -1.58 -14.65 -6.06
C ARG A 169 -1.44 -14.35 -4.57
N LEU A 170 -1.63 -13.08 -4.20
CA LEU A 170 -1.71 -12.73 -2.79
C LEU A 170 -3.04 -13.24 -2.19
N PRO A 171 -3.07 -13.63 -0.90
CA PRO A 171 -4.26 -14.20 -0.27
C PRO A 171 -5.48 -13.29 -0.30
N ASP A 172 -5.26 -11.97 -0.24
CA ASP A 172 -6.32 -10.96 -0.26
C ASP A 172 -6.82 -10.60 -1.66
N THR A 173 -6.24 -11.21 -2.72
CA THR A 173 -6.62 -10.97 -4.10
C THR A 173 -7.91 -11.70 -4.43
N ILE A 174 -8.92 -10.98 -4.90
CA ILE A 174 -10.19 -11.55 -5.36
C ILE A 174 -10.55 -11.07 -6.76
N LEU A 175 -11.26 -11.92 -7.48
CA LEU A 175 -11.82 -11.63 -8.80
C LEU A 175 -13.31 -11.32 -8.66
N VAL A 176 -13.72 -10.14 -9.12
CA VAL A 176 -15.11 -9.65 -9.09
C VAL A 176 -15.70 -9.75 -10.49
N HIS A 177 -16.93 -10.26 -10.57
CA HIS A 177 -17.66 -10.48 -11.84
C HIS A 177 -18.92 -9.61 -11.99
N GLU A 178 -19.24 -8.81 -10.96
CA GLU A 178 -20.43 -7.97 -10.93
C GLU A 178 -20.08 -6.49 -11.02
N ARG A 179 -21.01 -5.68 -11.58
CA ARG A 179 -20.87 -4.21 -11.69
C ARG A 179 -19.55 -3.79 -12.33
N LEU A 180 -19.21 -4.44 -13.42
CA LEU A 180 -17.94 -4.24 -14.11
C LEU A 180 -17.91 -2.91 -14.88
N PRO A 181 -16.74 -2.27 -15.00
CA PRO A 181 -16.54 -1.15 -15.92
C PRO A 181 -16.76 -1.59 -17.36
N PRO A 182 -17.11 -0.67 -18.28
CA PRO A 182 -17.29 -0.97 -19.70
C PRO A 182 -16.06 -1.68 -20.30
N GLY A 183 -16.28 -2.79 -21.02
CA GLY A 183 -15.22 -3.58 -21.67
C GLY A 183 -14.45 -4.54 -20.78
N ALA A 184 -14.67 -4.52 -19.46
CA ALA A 184 -14.06 -5.50 -18.56
C ALA A 184 -14.85 -6.81 -18.51
N ALA A 185 -14.14 -7.94 -18.48
CA ALA A 185 -14.70 -9.28 -18.24
C ALA A 185 -14.61 -9.69 -16.74
N ALA A 186 -13.77 -8.99 -15.99
CA ALA A 186 -13.64 -9.11 -14.53
C ALA A 186 -12.88 -7.90 -13.99
N VAL A 187 -12.92 -7.73 -12.68
CA VAL A 187 -12.07 -6.78 -11.94
C VAL A 187 -11.30 -7.52 -10.87
N VAL A 188 -10.00 -7.27 -10.76
CA VAL A 188 -9.17 -7.78 -9.65
C VAL A 188 -9.02 -6.69 -8.61
N ILE A 189 -9.31 -7.03 -7.35
CA ILE A 189 -9.12 -6.17 -6.20
C ILE A 189 -8.29 -6.89 -5.14
N ASN A 190 -7.59 -6.13 -4.31
CA ASN A 190 -6.95 -6.64 -3.10
C ASN A 190 -7.72 -6.12 -1.89
N LYS A 191 -8.31 -7.01 -1.09
CA LYS A 191 -9.13 -6.65 0.10
C LYS A 191 -8.37 -5.84 1.15
N SER A 192 -7.05 -5.90 1.12
CA SER A 192 -6.21 -5.19 2.05
C SER A 192 -5.92 -3.74 1.64
N HIS A 193 -6.35 -3.31 0.45
CA HIS A 193 -6.30 -1.91 0.06
C HIS A 193 -7.39 -1.11 0.79
N THR A 194 -7.03 0.11 1.20
CA THR A 194 -7.96 1.06 1.83
C THR A 194 -8.60 2.03 0.84
N TYR A 195 -8.07 2.09 -0.38
CA TYR A 195 -8.53 2.99 -1.45
C TYR A 195 -9.40 2.24 -2.44
N THR A 196 -10.66 2.64 -2.56
CA THR A 196 -11.66 1.97 -3.43
C THR A 196 -11.42 2.17 -4.93
N ASP A 197 -10.59 3.13 -5.30
CA ASP A 197 -10.17 3.39 -6.68
C ASP A 197 -9.03 2.46 -7.16
N ILE A 198 -8.39 1.71 -6.24
CA ILE A 198 -7.31 0.79 -6.58
C ILE A 198 -7.88 -0.58 -6.96
N TYR A 199 -8.27 -0.72 -8.20
CA TYR A 199 -8.71 -1.97 -8.81
C TYR A 199 -8.17 -2.10 -10.24
N LEU A 200 -8.02 -3.33 -10.73
CA LEU A 200 -7.49 -3.62 -12.06
C LEU A 200 -8.57 -4.31 -12.92
N PRO A 201 -9.16 -3.61 -13.93
CA PRO A 201 -10.07 -4.24 -14.86
C PRO A 201 -9.31 -5.16 -15.82
N LEU A 202 -9.87 -6.33 -16.08
CA LEU A 202 -9.35 -7.34 -17.00
C LEU A 202 -10.27 -7.54 -18.19
N ALA A 203 -9.74 -7.47 -19.40
CA ALA A 203 -10.40 -7.96 -20.59
C ALA A 203 -10.46 -9.51 -20.59
N ALA A 204 -11.30 -10.11 -21.43
CA ALA A 204 -11.50 -11.56 -21.44
C ALA A 204 -10.19 -12.38 -21.65
N PRO A 205 -9.24 -12.01 -22.51
CA PRO A 205 -7.96 -12.71 -22.60
C PRO A 205 -7.10 -12.58 -21.33
N GLN A 206 -7.09 -11.41 -20.71
CA GLN A 206 -6.34 -11.15 -19.47
C GLN A 206 -6.91 -11.93 -18.29
N LYS A 207 -8.25 -12.03 -18.19
CA LYS A 207 -8.92 -12.86 -17.19
C LYS A 207 -8.48 -14.30 -17.29
N LYS A 208 -8.41 -14.89 -18.48
CA LYS A 208 -7.93 -16.27 -18.68
C LYS A 208 -6.50 -16.46 -18.18
N LEU A 209 -5.60 -15.54 -18.48
CA LEU A 209 -4.21 -15.61 -17.99
C LEU A 209 -4.15 -15.46 -16.45
N PHE A 210 -4.97 -14.57 -15.88
CA PHE A 210 -5.06 -14.43 -14.43
C PHE A 210 -5.60 -15.70 -13.76
N GLU A 211 -6.62 -16.34 -14.31
CA GLU A 211 -7.20 -17.58 -13.78
C GLU A 211 -6.22 -18.76 -13.86
N ALA A 212 -5.29 -18.75 -14.81
CA ALA A 212 -4.24 -19.76 -14.95
C ALA A 212 -3.09 -19.63 -13.94
N ILE A 213 -3.06 -18.57 -13.13
CA ILE A 213 -2.04 -18.39 -12.08
C ILE A 213 -2.30 -19.42 -10.97
N ASP A 214 -1.40 -20.38 -10.80
CA ASP A 214 -1.48 -21.45 -9.77
C ASP A 214 -0.31 -21.43 -8.78
N GLY A 215 0.64 -20.48 -8.93
CA GLY A 215 1.84 -20.39 -8.10
C GLY A 215 2.92 -21.43 -8.43
N ARG A 216 2.81 -22.10 -9.57
CA ARG A 216 3.73 -23.17 -10.01
C ARG A 216 4.27 -22.97 -11.42
N HIS A 217 3.42 -22.57 -12.36
CA HIS A 217 3.79 -22.36 -13.74
C HIS A 217 4.39 -20.96 -13.93
N THR A 218 5.39 -20.89 -14.76
CA THR A 218 6.03 -19.64 -15.19
C THR A 218 5.08 -18.84 -16.08
N ILE A 219 5.37 -17.55 -16.23
CA ILE A 219 4.62 -16.70 -17.19
C ILE A 219 4.71 -17.27 -18.61
N ALA A 220 5.86 -17.81 -19.02
CA ALA A 220 6.01 -18.44 -20.34
C ALA A 220 5.13 -19.67 -20.53
N GLU A 221 4.92 -20.47 -19.49
CA GLU A 221 4.04 -21.63 -19.54
C GLU A 221 2.55 -21.25 -19.52
N ILE A 222 2.20 -20.16 -18.80
CA ILE A 222 0.84 -19.60 -18.77
C ILE A 222 0.48 -18.94 -20.11
N ALA A 223 1.45 -18.30 -20.79
CA ALA A 223 1.29 -17.61 -22.06
C ALA A 223 2.29 -18.11 -23.10
N PRO A 224 2.14 -19.36 -23.60
CA PRO A 224 3.17 -20.00 -24.45
C PRO A 224 3.30 -19.42 -25.84
N GLN A 225 2.30 -18.72 -26.35
CA GLN A 225 2.34 -18.16 -27.69
C GLN A 225 3.13 -16.86 -27.74
N VAL A 226 4.01 -16.71 -28.74
CA VAL A 226 4.83 -15.50 -28.94
C VAL A 226 3.97 -14.24 -29.03
N ALA A 227 2.82 -14.32 -29.72
CA ALA A 227 1.86 -13.20 -29.83
C ALA A 227 1.25 -12.76 -28.48
N GLN A 228 1.28 -13.62 -27.46
CA GLN A 228 0.77 -13.33 -26.11
C GLN A 228 1.83 -12.70 -25.20
N ARG A 229 3.11 -12.70 -25.55
CA ARG A 229 4.20 -12.26 -24.67
C ARG A 229 4.03 -10.80 -24.24
N GLN A 230 3.85 -9.87 -25.16
CA GLN A 230 3.68 -8.45 -24.79
C GLN A 230 2.40 -8.17 -23.98
N PRO A 231 1.23 -8.70 -24.36
CA PRO A 231 0.04 -8.62 -23.51
C PRO A 231 0.21 -9.26 -22.14
N ALA A 232 0.92 -10.38 -22.04
CA ALA A 232 1.22 -11.05 -20.77
C ALA A 232 2.13 -10.18 -19.89
N ARG A 233 3.21 -9.61 -20.45
CA ARG A 233 4.08 -8.68 -19.72
C ARG A 233 3.28 -7.54 -19.09
N VAL A 234 2.47 -6.85 -19.88
CA VAL A 234 1.64 -5.73 -19.41
C VAL A 234 0.70 -6.17 -18.30
N LEU A 235 0.07 -7.36 -18.44
CA LEU A 235 -0.82 -7.89 -17.42
C LEU A 235 -0.08 -8.21 -16.12
N PHE A 236 0.99 -9.02 -16.18
CA PHE A 236 1.70 -9.49 -14.99
C PHE A 236 2.42 -8.36 -14.26
N GLU A 237 2.99 -7.40 -14.98
CA GLU A 237 3.53 -6.18 -14.41
C GLU A 237 2.43 -5.33 -13.76
N GLY A 238 1.25 -5.22 -14.40
CA GLY A 238 0.07 -4.56 -13.84
C GLY A 238 -0.41 -5.23 -12.56
N LEU A 239 -0.55 -6.56 -12.55
CA LEU A 239 -0.92 -7.32 -11.36
C LEU A 239 0.03 -7.09 -10.19
N TRP A 240 1.33 -7.02 -10.47
CA TRP A 240 2.34 -6.72 -9.46
C TRP A 240 2.23 -5.29 -8.93
N ARG A 241 2.07 -4.29 -9.81
CA ARG A 241 1.89 -2.88 -9.43
C ARG A 241 0.64 -2.67 -8.56
N TYR A 242 -0.41 -3.43 -8.83
CA TYR A 242 -1.68 -3.37 -8.10
C TYR A 242 -1.71 -4.29 -6.87
N ASP A 243 -0.57 -4.82 -6.42
CA ASP A 243 -0.44 -5.71 -5.26
C ASP A 243 -1.38 -6.94 -5.34
N GLN A 244 -1.52 -7.53 -6.53
CA GLN A 244 -2.34 -8.72 -6.74
C GLN A 244 -1.53 -10.00 -6.71
N VAL A 245 -0.26 -9.91 -7.11
CA VAL A 245 0.67 -11.04 -7.17
C VAL A 245 2.04 -10.66 -6.62
N VAL A 246 2.78 -11.67 -6.19
CA VAL A 246 4.24 -11.67 -6.04
C VAL A 246 4.84 -12.67 -7.03
N PHE A 247 6.16 -12.64 -7.20
CA PHE A 247 6.84 -13.57 -8.12
C PHE A 247 7.95 -14.32 -7.40
N ASP A 248 8.00 -15.63 -7.63
CA ASP A 248 9.21 -16.39 -7.41
C ASP A 248 10.11 -16.20 -8.64
N THR A 249 11.26 -15.59 -8.42
CA THR A 249 12.27 -15.31 -9.46
C THR A 249 13.48 -16.22 -9.36
N SER A 250 13.43 -17.25 -8.50
CA SER A 250 14.49 -18.24 -8.33
C SER A 250 14.80 -18.92 -9.66
N PRO A 251 16.08 -19.12 -10.02
CA PRO A 251 16.43 -19.90 -11.20
C PRO A 251 15.77 -21.28 -11.09
N GLN A 252 15.06 -21.70 -12.12
CA GLN A 252 14.44 -23.03 -12.20
C GLN A 252 15.55 -24.09 -12.30
N GLN A 253 16.18 -24.44 -11.17
CA GLN A 253 17.03 -25.63 -11.11
C GLN A 253 16.08 -26.84 -11.17
N GLY A 254 16.06 -27.49 -12.36
CA GLY A 254 15.56 -28.84 -12.61
C GLY A 254 14.45 -29.32 -11.67
N ARG A 255 13.21 -28.85 -11.84
CA ARG A 255 12.05 -29.60 -11.32
C ARG A 255 11.92 -30.87 -12.18
N SER A 256 12.74 -31.91 -11.84
CA SER A 256 12.50 -33.27 -12.30
C SER A 256 11.10 -33.68 -11.90
N ARG A 257 10.40 -34.22 -12.88
CA ARG A 257 9.01 -34.74 -12.83
C ARG A 257 8.83 -35.81 -11.74
#